data_7d98e6cea35a4630bcf5b864d819d94e
#
_entry.id   7d98e6cea35a4630bcf5b864d819d94e
#
_cell.length_a   1.000
_cell.length_b   1.000
_cell.length_c   1.000
_cell.angle_alpha   90.00
_cell.angle_beta   90.00
_cell.angle_gamma   90.00
#
_symmetry.space_group_name_H-M   'P 1'
#
loop_
_entity.id
_entity.type
_entity.pdbx_description
1 polymer ?
#
loop_
_entity_poly.entity_id
_entity_poly.type
_entity_poly.pdbx_seq_one_letter_code
_entity_poly.pdbx_strand_id
1 'polypeptide(L)'
;MNARIWIVGTLLATAALPALAQETGDITATVPRRAAGGPANAWEISLGAGYTQGVGDIGSSSPTLTDIAHGGGEIQLNVGYRIDPHWLVGLYGTGGKYTLGSGTPDGSDVWSATAGVQANYHFMPEQEWDPWVGLGAGWRGQWVSKGVGTDIRHGIELARVQVGLDYRVSPEFSVSPYLGASASLFLTQELAQQTSWSNVSDPNVNIFFMGGIMGRFDILGSKSQDSRVALASN
;
A
#
# COMPACT_ATOMS: atom_id res chain seq x y z
N MET A 1 -0.57 16.16 -37.79
CA MET A 1 -1.25 14.97 -37.22
C MET A 1 -0.18 13.92 -36.95
N ASN A 2 0.41 13.85 -35.77
CA ASN A 2 1.38 12.82 -35.38
C ASN A 2 0.83 12.10 -34.16
N ALA A 3 0.25 10.92 -34.39
CA ALA A 3 -0.21 10.02 -33.35
C ALA A 3 1.03 9.40 -32.67
N ARG A 4 1.32 9.79 -31.43
CA ARG A 4 2.29 9.12 -30.57
C ARG A 4 1.57 7.99 -29.85
N ILE A 5 1.80 6.78 -30.31
CA ILE A 5 1.39 5.53 -29.67
C ILE A 5 2.23 5.37 -28.40
N TRP A 6 1.61 5.48 -27.22
CA TRP A 6 2.25 5.13 -25.96
C TRP A 6 2.16 3.62 -25.77
N ILE A 7 3.30 2.95 -25.89
CA ILE A 7 3.44 1.55 -25.52
C ILE A 7 3.45 1.50 -24.00
N VAL A 8 2.36 1.05 -23.40
CA VAL A 8 2.31 0.66 -21.99
C VAL A 8 3.14 -0.60 -21.83
N GLY A 9 4.36 -0.45 -21.32
CA GLY A 9 5.24 -1.57 -21.01
C GLY A 9 4.67 -2.39 -19.88
N THR A 10 4.06 -3.52 -20.20
CA THR A 10 3.70 -4.56 -19.25
C THR A 10 4.99 -5.20 -18.75
N LEU A 11 5.43 -4.85 -17.55
CA LEU A 11 6.53 -5.56 -16.88
C LEU A 11 6.01 -6.90 -16.40
N LEU A 12 6.11 -7.93 -17.24
CA LEU A 12 5.97 -9.32 -16.85
C LEU A 12 7.23 -9.68 -16.05
N ALA A 13 7.11 -9.71 -14.73
CA ALA A 13 8.09 -10.36 -13.87
C ALA A 13 8.02 -11.86 -14.15
N THR A 14 8.92 -12.38 -14.99
CA THR A 14 9.15 -13.81 -15.14
C THR A 14 9.80 -14.31 -13.85
N ALA A 15 8.97 -14.85 -12.94
CA ALA A 15 9.45 -15.67 -11.85
C ALA A 15 10.08 -16.93 -12.47
N ALA A 16 11.40 -17.06 -12.40
CA ALA A 16 12.10 -18.27 -12.74
C ALA A 16 11.66 -19.35 -11.76
N LEU A 17 10.85 -20.29 -12.25
CA LEU A 17 10.53 -21.52 -11.52
C LEU A 17 11.80 -22.38 -11.53
N PRO A 18 12.30 -22.84 -10.37
CA PRO A 18 13.35 -23.85 -10.36
C PRO A 18 12.79 -25.14 -10.99
N ALA A 19 13.51 -25.67 -11.97
CA ALA A 19 13.22 -26.96 -12.54
C ALA A 19 13.28 -28.02 -11.43
N LEU A 20 12.16 -28.63 -11.10
CA LEU A 20 12.09 -29.78 -10.22
C LEU A 20 12.69 -30.98 -10.99
N ALA A 21 13.89 -31.37 -10.58
CA ALA A 21 14.45 -32.68 -10.95
C ALA A 21 13.51 -33.73 -10.38
N GLN A 22 12.94 -34.55 -11.26
CA GLN A 22 12.18 -35.74 -10.92
C GLN A 22 13.15 -36.81 -10.38
N GLU A 23 13.27 -36.91 -9.06
CA GLU A 23 13.76 -38.13 -8.44
C GLU A 23 12.60 -39.12 -8.31
N THR A 24 12.71 -40.21 -9.10
CA THR A 24 11.89 -41.40 -8.92
C THR A 24 12.39 -42.15 -7.70
N GLY A 25 11.70 -42.06 -6.59
CA GLY A 25 12.03 -42.83 -5.41
C GLY A 25 11.04 -42.56 -4.26
N ASP A 26 10.30 -43.61 -3.95
CA ASP A 26 9.52 -43.82 -2.70
C ASP A 26 8.27 -42.95 -2.49
N ILE A 27 7.12 -43.62 -2.58
CA ILE A 27 5.81 -43.08 -2.17
C ILE A 27 5.75 -43.07 -0.64
N THR A 28 6.50 -42.21 -0.01
CA THR A 28 6.18 -41.71 1.32
C THR A 28 5.07 -40.70 1.12
N ALA A 29 3.88 -41.02 1.63
CA ALA A 29 2.76 -40.10 1.66
C ALA A 29 3.25 -38.76 2.21
N THR A 30 3.43 -37.76 1.33
CA THR A 30 3.72 -36.40 1.73
C THR A 30 2.50 -35.91 2.51
N VAL A 31 2.61 -35.96 3.82
CA VAL A 31 1.67 -35.25 4.72
C VAL A 31 1.63 -33.82 4.19
N PRO A 32 0.44 -33.31 3.80
CA PRO A 32 0.36 -31.93 3.32
C PRO A 32 1.00 -31.03 4.35
N ARG A 33 2.05 -30.31 3.95
CA ARG A 33 2.76 -29.37 4.82
C ARG A 33 1.73 -28.32 5.21
N ARG A 34 1.20 -28.46 6.43
CA ARG A 34 0.24 -27.52 6.98
C ARG A 34 0.91 -26.15 6.90
N ALA A 35 0.29 -25.21 6.18
CA ALA A 35 0.78 -23.84 6.14
C ALA A 35 0.94 -23.41 7.60
N ALA A 36 2.12 -22.95 7.98
CA ALA A 36 2.34 -22.45 9.32
C ALA A 36 1.47 -21.22 9.47
N GLY A 37 0.58 -21.21 10.45
CA GLY A 37 -0.33 -20.11 10.72
C GLY A 37 0.41 -18.80 10.94
N GLY A 38 -0.28 -17.66 10.79
CA GLY A 38 0.27 -16.34 11.07
C GLY A 38 0.83 -16.29 12.50
N PRO A 39 2.03 -15.72 12.70
CA PRO A 39 2.60 -15.63 14.04
C PRO A 39 1.79 -14.67 14.91
N ALA A 40 1.78 -14.92 16.23
CA ALA A 40 1.30 -13.96 17.21
C ALA A 40 2.50 -13.27 17.88
N ASN A 41 2.29 -12.07 18.44
CA ASN A 41 3.32 -11.29 19.10
C ASN A 41 4.55 -11.06 18.21
N ALA A 42 4.31 -10.73 16.94
CA ALA A 42 5.32 -10.54 15.91
C ALA A 42 5.38 -9.08 15.45
N TRP A 43 6.56 -8.61 15.10
CA TRP A 43 6.70 -7.42 14.27
C TRP A 43 6.50 -7.80 12.82
N GLU A 44 5.74 -6.98 12.10
CA GLU A 44 5.59 -7.11 10.66
C GLU A 44 6.16 -5.87 9.96
N ILE A 45 6.97 -6.11 8.94
CA ILE A 45 7.42 -5.08 8.00
C ILE A 45 6.87 -5.46 6.64
N SER A 46 6.16 -4.54 5.99
CA SER A 46 5.70 -4.77 4.63
C SER A 46 6.12 -3.65 3.69
N LEU A 47 6.52 -4.05 2.48
CA LEU A 47 6.90 -3.15 1.40
C LEU A 47 6.05 -3.47 0.17
N GLY A 48 5.38 -2.45 -0.35
CA GLY A 48 4.51 -2.54 -1.51
C GLY A 48 4.86 -1.56 -2.60
N ALA A 49 4.45 -1.90 -3.81
CA ALA A 49 4.46 -1.00 -4.96
C ALA A 49 3.14 -1.15 -5.73
N GLY A 50 2.66 -0.05 -6.27
CA GLY A 50 1.37 -0.05 -6.95
C GLY A 50 1.09 1.24 -7.70
N TYR A 51 -0.17 1.39 -8.03
CA TYR A 51 -0.73 2.55 -8.71
C TYR A 51 -1.69 3.28 -7.77
N THR A 52 -1.70 4.60 -7.87
CA THR A 52 -2.64 5.45 -7.14
C THR A 52 -3.17 6.56 -8.03
N GLN A 53 -4.43 6.95 -7.80
CA GLN A 53 -5.09 8.04 -8.51
C GLN A 53 -6.01 8.81 -7.57
N GLY A 54 -5.85 10.14 -7.53
CA GLY A 54 -6.73 11.03 -6.83
C GLY A 54 -7.83 11.59 -7.72
N VAL A 55 -9.02 11.81 -7.13
CA VAL A 55 -10.16 12.46 -7.75
C VAL A 55 -10.83 13.40 -6.75
N GLY A 56 -11.44 14.47 -7.24
CA GLY A 56 -12.15 15.46 -6.44
C GLY A 56 -11.59 16.87 -6.58
N ASP A 57 -12.27 17.82 -5.96
CA ASP A 57 -11.92 19.23 -5.95
C ASP A 57 -11.21 19.57 -4.64
N ILE A 58 -10.07 20.24 -4.69
CA ILE A 58 -9.32 20.59 -3.47
C ILE A 58 -10.08 21.63 -2.65
N GLY A 59 -10.72 22.58 -3.31
CA GLY A 59 -11.51 23.65 -2.70
C GLY A 59 -12.16 24.53 -3.74
N SER A 60 -13.03 25.45 -3.33
CA SER A 60 -13.88 26.26 -4.22
C SER A 60 -13.14 27.12 -5.25
N SER A 61 -11.89 27.47 -4.99
CA SER A 61 -11.02 28.27 -5.87
C SER A 61 -9.76 27.53 -6.32
N SER A 62 -9.70 26.22 -6.12
CA SER A 62 -8.54 25.37 -6.44
C SER A 62 -8.85 24.49 -7.64
N PRO A 63 -7.84 24.11 -8.43
CA PRO A 63 -8.00 23.13 -9.50
C PRO A 63 -8.42 21.78 -8.94
N THR A 64 -9.03 20.93 -9.77
CA THR A 64 -9.32 19.54 -9.41
C THR A 64 -8.03 18.74 -9.27
N LEU A 65 -8.05 17.63 -8.54
CA LEU A 65 -6.90 16.74 -8.45
C LEU A 65 -6.48 16.22 -9.83
N THR A 66 -7.44 15.93 -10.71
CA THR A 66 -7.19 15.43 -12.06
C THR A 66 -6.59 16.50 -12.99
N ASP A 67 -6.85 17.80 -12.75
CA ASP A 67 -6.16 18.87 -13.46
C ASP A 67 -4.70 19.01 -13.03
N ILE A 68 -4.39 18.69 -11.78
CA ILE A 68 -3.03 18.72 -11.23
C ILE A 68 -2.25 17.48 -11.66
N ALA A 69 -2.84 16.30 -11.47
CA ALA A 69 -2.19 15.02 -11.72
C ALA A 69 -3.21 13.94 -12.11
N HIS A 70 -2.83 13.14 -13.08
CA HIS A 70 -3.47 11.85 -13.30
C HIS A 70 -2.90 10.82 -12.30
N GLY A 71 -3.16 9.54 -12.54
CA GLY A 71 -2.59 8.51 -11.67
C GLY A 71 -1.07 8.37 -11.79
N GLY A 72 -0.47 7.69 -10.83
CA GLY A 72 0.97 7.50 -10.75
C GLY A 72 1.39 6.25 -10.02
N GLY A 73 2.70 5.99 -10.04
CA GLY A 73 3.31 4.92 -9.27
C GLY A 73 3.48 5.33 -7.80
N GLU A 74 3.19 4.42 -6.89
CA GLU A 74 3.33 4.61 -5.45
C GLU A 74 4.09 3.44 -4.83
N ILE A 75 4.95 3.74 -3.87
CA ILE A 75 5.53 2.77 -2.94
C ILE A 75 4.88 2.93 -1.58
N GLN A 76 4.69 1.83 -0.85
CA GLN A 76 4.13 1.80 0.49
C GLN A 76 5.03 1.00 1.42
N LEU A 77 5.35 1.55 2.58
CA LEU A 77 6.04 0.89 3.68
C LEU A 77 5.12 0.85 4.89
N ASN A 78 4.97 -0.32 5.50
CA ASN A 78 4.26 -0.44 6.77
C ASN A 78 5.17 -1.11 7.80
N VAL A 79 5.03 -0.68 9.05
CA VAL A 79 5.65 -1.32 10.21
C VAL A 79 4.56 -1.50 11.25
N GLY A 80 4.31 -2.73 11.67
CA GLY A 80 3.24 -3.04 12.59
C GLY A 80 3.63 -4.10 13.62
N TYR A 81 2.79 -4.23 14.62
CA TYR A 81 2.87 -5.28 15.63
C TYR A 81 1.61 -6.12 15.59
N ARG A 82 1.78 -7.41 15.37
CA ARG A 82 0.72 -8.40 15.35
C ARG A 82 0.43 -8.82 16.78
N ILE A 83 -0.66 -8.31 17.35
CA ILE A 83 -1.09 -8.56 18.73
C ILE A 83 -1.47 -10.03 18.91
N ASP A 84 -2.26 -10.53 17.96
CA ASP A 84 -2.65 -11.92 17.82
C ASP A 84 -2.65 -12.31 16.33
N PRO A 85 -2.95 -13.55 15.94
CA PRO A 85 -2.94 -13.93 14.52
C PRO A 85 -3.85 -13.08 13.61
N HIS A 86 -4.93 -12.48 14.18
CA HIS A 86 -5.94 -11.72 13.43
C HIS A 86 -5.66 -10.23 13.41
N TRP A 87 -5.14 -9.64 14.49
CA TRP A 87 -5.00 -8.20 14.63
C TRP A 87 -3.55 -7.72 14.50
N LEU A 88 -3.35 -6.82 13.57
CA LEU A 88 -2.10 -6.08 13.40
C LEU A 88 -2.39 -4.57 13.54
N VAL A 89 -1.61 -3.89 14.36
CA VAL A 89 -1.65 -2.42 14.48
C VAL A 89 -0.29 -1.83 14.16
N GLY A 90 -0.25 -0.66 13.52
CA GLY A 90 1.03 -0.12 13.12
C GLY A 90 0.95 1.24 12.45
N LEU A 91 2.06 1.57 11.81
CA LEU A 91 2.27 2.78 11.03
C LEU A 91 2.34 2.43 9.56
N TYR A 92 1.92 3.35 8.71
CA TYR A 92 2.16 3.28 7.27
C TYR A 92 2.77 4.58 6.77
N GLY A 93 3.50 4.47 5.66
CA GLY A 93 3.99 5.58 4.89
C GLY A 93 3.91 5.25 3.40
N THR A 94 3.53 6.21 2.57
CA THR A 94 3.55 6.07 1.11
C THR A 94 4.27 7.23 0.46
N GLY A 95 4.83 6.99 -0.71
CA GLY A 95 5.42 8.01 -1.55
C GLY A 95 5.17 7.68 -3.02
N GLY A 96 4.70 8.65 -3.79
CA GLY A 96 4.38 8.44 -5.19
C GLY A 96 4.74 9.59 -6.10
N LYS A 97 5.02 9.25 -7.36
CA LYS A 97 5.20 10.19 -8.46
C LYS A 97 4.07 10.01 -9.47
N TYR A 98 3.50 11.13 -9.90
CA TYR A 98 2.29 11.16 -10.72
C TYR A 98 2.57 11.73 -12.10
N THR A 99 1.77 11.34 -13.08
CA THR A 99 1.74 11.97 -14.38
C THR A 99 1.01 13.31 -14.32
N LEU A 100 1.41 14.27 -15.14
CA LEU A 100 0.85 15.61 -15.12
C LEU A 100 -0.61 15.61 -15.56
N GLY A 101 -1.44 16.37 -14.85
CA GLY A 101 -2.80 16.70 -15.24
C GLY A 101 -2.85 17.81 -16.28
N SER A 102 -4.04 18.03 -16.86
CA SER A 102 -4.24 19.00 -17.95
C SER A 102 -4.00 20.46 -17.55
N GLY A 103 -4.13 20.78 -16.27
CA GLY A 103 -3.89 22.12 -15.72
C GLY A 103 -2.48 22.37 -15.22
N THR A 104 -1.58 21.39 -15.34
CA THR A 104 -0.20 21.51 -14.87
C THR A 104 0.75 21.71 -16.05
N PRO A 105 1.62 22.75 -16.02
CA PRO A 105 2.55 23.04 -17.11
C PRO A 105 3.50 21.88 -17.43
N ASP A 106 3.84 21.71 -18.71
CA ASP A 106 4.85 20.74 -19.14
C ASP A 106 6.19 20.98 -18.45
N GLY A 107 6.89 19.89 -18.11
CA GLY A 107 8.17 19.93 -17.39
C GLY A 107 8.04 20.09 -15.88
N SER A 108 6.81 20.07 -15.33
CA SER A 108 6.59 19.99 -13.89
C SER A 108 6.73 18.56 -13.39
N ASP A 109 6.96 18.42 -12.06
CA ASP A 109 6.95 17.14 -11.35
C ASP A 109 5.88 17.15 -10.25
N VAL A 110 5.07 16.08 -10.16
CA VAL A 110 4.06 15.93 -9.12
C VAL A 110 4.40 14.75 -8.23
N TRP A 111 4.50 15.02 -6.93
CA TRP A 111 4.77 14.03 -5.88
C TRP A 111 3.69 14.09 -4.80
N SER A 112 3.46 12.97 -4.14
CA SER A 112 2.64 12.90 -2.94
C SER A 112 3.26 11.94 -1.95
N ALA A 113 3.01 12.21 -0.67
CA ALA A 113 3.35 11.30 0.41
C ALA A 113 2.23 11.25 1.44
N THR A 114 2.06 10.10 2.09
CA THR A 114 1.18 9.95 3.26
C THR A 114 1.92 9.27 4.39
N ALA A 115 1.52 9.57 5.61
CA ALA A 115 2.00 8.85 6.79
C ALA A 115 0.88 8.81 7.85
N GLY A 116 0.72 7.68 8.51
CA GLY A 116 -0.36 7.54 9.48
C GLY A 116 -0.30 6.25 10.29
N VAL A 117 -1.40 6.03 11.00
CA VAL A 117 -1.62 4.82 11.81
C VAL A 117 -2.63 3.91 11.11
N GLN A 118 -2.48 2.61 11.31
CA GLN A 118 -3.40 1.63 10.73
C GLN A 118 -3.64 0.46 11.67
N ALA A 119 -4.79 -0.20 11.47
CA ALA A 119 -5.11 -1.49 12.04
C ALA A 119 -5.60 -2.42 10.93
N ASN A 120 -5.07 -3.64 10.87
CA ASN A 120 -5.47 -4.66 9.91
C ASN A 120 -6.09 -5.83 10.64
N TYR A 121 -7.15 -6.39 10.05
CA TYR A 121 -7.78 -7.61 10.51
C TYR A 121 -7.63 -8.70 9.46
N HIS A 122 -7.05 -9.83 9.86
CA HIS A 122 -6.83 -11.02 9.07
C HIS A 122 -7.92 -12.04 9.37
N PHE A 123 -8.63 -12.53 8.34
CA PHE A 123 -9.79 -13.40 8.51
C PHE A 123 -9.42 -14.86 8.68
N MET A 124 -8.34 -15.30 8.01
CA MET A 124 -7.94 -16.71 7.94
C MET A 124 -6.44 -16.90 8.16
N PRO A 125 -5.85 -16.37 9.25
CA PRO A 125 -4.40 -16.33 9.44
C PRO A 125 -3.74 -17.71 9.53
N GLU A 126 -4.52 -18.78 9.79
CA GLU A 126 -4.05 -20.18 9.84
C GLU A 126 -3.99 -20.84 8.46
N GLN A 127 -4.45 -20.16 7.40
CA GLN A 127 -4.51 -20.70 6.05
C GLN A 127 -3.40 -20.15 5.17
N GLU A 128 -3.15 -20.82 4.04
CA GLU A 128 -2.23 -20.38 3.00
C GLU A 128 -2.70 -19.08 2.31
N TRP A 129 -4.03 -18.92 2.19
CA TRP A 129 -4.72 -17.75 1.68
C TRP A 129 -5.45 -17.05 2.82
N ASP A 130 -5.02 -15.86 3.15
CA ASP A 130 -5.55 -15.06 4.26
C ASP A 130 -6.09 -13.72 3.75
N PRO A 131 -7.41 -13.59 3.54
CA PRO A 131 -8.02 -12.30 3.27
C PRO A 131 -7.86 -11.36 4.46
N TRP A 132 -7.63 -10.08 4.18
CA TRP A 132 -7.52 -9.07 5.22
C TRP A 132 -8.19 -7.75 4.83
N VAL A 133 -8.58 -6.98 5.84
CA VAL A 133 -9.04 -5.61 5.73
C VAL A 133 -8.21 -4.71 6.64
N GLY A 134 -7.84 -3.54 6.14
CA GLY A 134 -7.11 -2.52 6.89
C GLY A 134 -7.87 -1.21 6.95
N LEU A 135 -7.81 -0.55 8.09
CA LEU A 135 -8.29 0.80 8.31
C LEU A 135 -7.15 1.68 8.79
N GLY A 136 -7.11 2.93 8.32
CA GLY A 136 -6.07 3.87 8.71
C GLY A 136 -6.54 5.32 8.65
N ALA A 137 -5.74 6.19 9.24
CA ALA A 137 -5.87 7.64 9.15
C ALA A 137 -4.50 8.29 9.35
N GLY A 138 -4.31 9.52 8.82
CA GLY A 138 -3.01 10.13 8.91
C GLY A 138 -2.92 11.52 8.27
N TRP A 139 -1.72 11.83 7.84
CA TRP A 139 -1.36 13.04 7.12
C TRP A 139 -1.13 12.74 5.64
N ARG A 140 -1.44 13.72 4.78
CA ARG A 140 -1.13 13.70 3.34
C ARG A 140 -0.49 15.01 2.91
N GLY A 141 0.58 14.90 2.12
CA GLY A 141 1.23 16.02 1.44
C GLY A 141 1.27 15.81 -0.08
N GLN A 142 1.21 16.91 -0.81
CA GLN A 142 1.37 16.95 -2.26
C GLN A 142 2.29 18.10 -2.64
N TRP A 143 3.21 17.86 -3.57
CA TRP A 143 4.18 18.80 -4.10
C TRP A 143 4.10 18.84 -5.62
N VAL A 144 3.94 20.04 -6.16
CA VAL A 144 3.94 20.28 -7.61
C VAL A 144 5.07 21.22 -7.93
N SER A 145 6.21 20.69 -8.38
CA SER A 145 7.39 21.47 -8.73
C SER A 145 7.24 22.01 -10.16
N LYS A 146 7.33 23.31 -10.31
CA LYS A 146 7.24 24.06 -11.57
C LYS A 146 8.54 24.83 -11.79
N GLY A 147 8.81 25.28 -13.03
CA GLY A 147 10.01 26.08 -13.31
C GLY A 147 10.16 27.37 -12.50
N VAL A 148 9.09 27.87 -11.89
CA VAL A 148 9.03 29.10 -11.07
C VAL A 148 8.95 28.84 -9.57
N GLY A 149 8.95 27.59 -9.12
CA GLY A 149 8.85 27.19 -7.71
C GLY A 149 8.00 25.95 -7.50
N THR A 150 7.70 25.64 -6.25
CA THR A 150 6.93 24.45 -5.87
C THR A 150 5.65 24.87 -5.14
N ASP A 151 4.50 24.38 -5.63
CA ASP A 151 3.26 24.42 -4.87
C ASP A 151 3.26 23.26 -3.89
N ILE A 152 2.99 23.56 -2.63
CA ILE A 152 2.95 22.57 -1.55
C ILE A 152 1.55 22.58 -0.94
N ARG A 153 0.96 21.41 -0.72
CA ARG A 153 -0.32 21.25 -0.03
C ARG A 153 -0.19 20.21 1.06
N HIS A 154 -0.74 20.52 2.21
CA HIS A 154 -0.80 19.60 3.34
C HIS A 154 -2.23 19.45 3.82
N GLY A 155 -2.53 18.25 4.32
CA GLY A 155 -3.83 17.95 4.84
C GLY A 155 -3.85 16.68 5.67
N ILE A 156 -5.04 16.20 5.92
CA ILE A 156 -5.28 14.98 6.67
C ILE A 156 -5.86 13.91 5.76
N GLU A 157 -5.43 12.68 5.94
CA GLU A 157 -6.09 11.49 5.44
C GLU A 157 -7.09 11.06 6.51
N LEU A 158 -8.37 11.40 6.29
CA LEU A 158 -9.47 11.19 7.25
C LEU A 158 -9.73 9.72 7.50
N ALA A 159 -9.70 8.96 6.42
CA ALA A 159 -9.90 7.52 6.45
C ALA A 159 -9.19 6.88 5.26
N ARG A 160 -8.56 5.73 5.51
CA ARG A 160 -7.98 4.84 4.51
C ARG A 160 -8.55 3.46 4.73
N VAL A 161 -9.05 2.84 3.68
CA VAL A 161 -9.54 1.45 3.68
C VAL A 161 -8.73 0.68 2.66
N GLN A 162 -8.19 -0.46 3.04
CA GLN A 162 -7.52 -1.38 2.14
C GLN A 162 -8.07 -2.79 2.36
N VAL A 163 -8.15 -3.57 1.30
CA VAL A 163 -8.45 -4.99 1.32
C VAL A 163 -7.38 -5.71 0.53
N GLY A 164 -7.01 -6.89 0.97
CA GLY A 164 -6.01 -7.68 0.26
C GLY A 164 -6.16 -9.16 0.57
N LEU A 165 -5.30 -9.93 -0.08
CA LEU A 165 -5.26 -11.38 0.04
C LEU A 165 -3.81 -11.81 0.19
N ASP A 166 -3.42 -12.22 1.40
CA ASP A 166 -2.09 -12.73 1.64
C ASP A 166 -1.98 -14.16 1.11
N TYR A 167 -0.98 -14.41 0.29
CA TYR A 167 -0.53 -15.75 -0.07
C TYR A 167 0.75 -16.05 0.72
N ARG A 168 0.69 -16.99 1.65
CA ARG A 168 1.80 -17.35 2.53
C ARG A 168 2.80 -18.26 1.82
N VAL A 169 3.95 -17.69 1.48
CA VAL A 169 5.04 -18.38 0.80
C VAL A 169 5.92 -19.16 1.80
N SER A 170 6.13 -18.58 2.98
CA SER A 170 6.83 -19.22 4.11
C SER A 170 6.20 -18.78 5.44
N PRO A 171 6.60 -19.38 6.58
CA PRO A 171 6.10 -18.95 7.89
C PRO A 171 6.34 -17.47 8.20
N GLU A 172 7.38 -16.89 7.63
CA GLU A 172 7.81 -15.51 7.87
C GLU A 172 7.51 -14.56 6.70
N PHE A 173 7.04 -15.07 5.54
CA PHE A 173 6.85 -14.23 4.35
C PHE A 173 5.56 -14.54 3.60
N SER A 174 4.83 -13.50 3.27
CA SER A 174 3.67 -13.55 2.38
C SER A 174 3.73 -12.48 1.29
N VAL A 175 3.04 -12.75 0.18
CA VAL A 175 2.81 -11.81 -0.92
C VAL A 175 1.34 -11.46 -0.94
N SER A 176 1.03 -10.17 -1.01
CA SER A 176 -0.32 -9.64 -0.86
C SER A 176 -0.68 -8.69 -1.99
N PRO A 177 -1.45 -9.10 -2.99
CA PRO A 177 -2.18 -8.14 -3.82
C PRO A 177 -3.21 -7.40 -2.96
N TYR A 178 -3.33 -6.09 -3.20
CA TYR A 178 -4.26 -5.25 -2.45
C TYR A 178 -4.93 -4.19 -3.34
N LEU A 179 -6.09 -3.75 -2.89
CA LEU A 179 -6.83 -2.60 -3.40
C LEU A 179 -7.26 -1.72 -2.21
N GLY A 180 -7.47 -0.45 -2.46
CA GLY A 180 -7.94 0.44 -1.40
C GLY A 180 -8.42 1.78 -1.91
N ALA A 181 -8.99 2.53 -0.97
CA ALA A 181 -9.37 3.91 -1.17
C ALA A 181 -9.09 4.72 0.10
N SER A 182 -8.80 6.00 -0.06
CA SER A 182 -8.71 6.92 1.08
C SER A 182 -9.43 8.23 0.80
N ALA A 183 -10.00 8.80 1.85
CA ALA A 183 -10.60 10.12 1.86
C ALA A 183 -9.64 11.10 2.52
N SER A 184 -9.30 12.18 1.83
CA SER A 184 -8.34 13.18 2.31
C SER A 184 -8.89 14.59 2.16
N LEU A 185 -8.44 15.48 3.02
CA LEU A 185 -8.81 16.89 3.04
C LEU A 185 -7.53 17.73 3.08
N PHE A 186 -7.29 18.55 2.04
CA PHE A 186 -6.18 19.50 2.05
C PHE A 186 -6.61 20.77 2.80
N LEU A 187 -5.81 21.17 3.79
CA LEU A 187 -6.16 22.26 4.71
C LEU A 187 -5.31 23.50 4.47
N THR A 188 -4.02 23.29 4.13
CA THR A 188 -3.05 24.39 3.96
C THR A 188 -2.31 24.24 2.65
N GLN A 189 -1.93 25.37 2.08
CA GLN A 189 -1.14 25.44 0.85
C GLN A 189 -0.15 26.59 0.87
N GLU A 190 0.97 26.38 0.18
CA GLU A 190 1.95 27.40 -0.18
C GLU A 190 2.11 27.33 -1.69
N LEU A 191 1.82 28.41 -2.39
CA LEU A 191 1.92 28.47 -3.86
C LEU A 191 3.30 28.97 -4.26
N ALA A 192 3.82 28.53 -5.39
CA ALA A 192 5.18 28.78 -5.88
C ALA A 192 5.61 30.25 -5.91
N GLN A 193 4.66 31.17 -5.99
CA GLN A 193 4.91 32.64 -6.01
C GLN A 193 4.55 33.32 -4.70
N GLN A 194 4.18 32.55 -3.67
CA GLN A 194 3.85 33.06 -2.34
C GLN A 194 4.93 32.61 -1.35
N THR A 195 5.29 33.49 -0.43
CA THR A 195 6.29 33.19 0.61
C THR A 195 5.65 32.84 1.95
N SER A 196 4.34 32.63 1.97
CA SER A 196 3.58 32.33 3.17
C SER A 196 2.53 31.27 2.97
N TRP A 197 2.33 30.45 4.00
CA TRP A 197 1.25 29.47 4.07
C TRP A 197 -0.12 30.16 4.12
N SER A 198 -1.06 29.62 3.39
CA SER A 198 -2.47 30.05 3.41
C SER A 198 -3.37 28.84 3.63
N ASN A 199 -4.56 29.07 4.17
CA ASN A 199 -5.57 28.04 4.24
C ASN A 199 -6.21 27.82 2.86
N VAL A 200 -6.55 26.58 2.55
CA VAL A 200 -7.38 26.24 1.39
C VAL A 200 -8.79 26.79 1.65
N SER A 201 -9.34 27.55 0.70
CA SER A 201 -10.71 28.07 0.81
C SER A 201 -11.72 26.97 0.56
N ASP A 202 -12.66 26.78 1.48
CA ASP A 202 -13.71 25.76 1.43
C ASP A 202 -13.16 24.37 1.05
N PRO A 203 -12.32 23.75 1.89
CA PRO A 203 -11.66 22.51 1.57
C PRO A 203 -12.67 21.37 1.37
N ASN A 204 -12.52 20.61 0.31
CA ASN A 204 -13.38 19.49 -0.06
C ASN A 204 -12.69 18.14 0.19
N VAL A 205 -13.50 17.10 0.42
CA VAL A 205 -13.01 15.75 0.55
C VAL A 205 -12.60 15.21 -0.83
N ASN A 206 -11.37 14.75 -0.91
CA ASN A 206 -10.79 14.13 -2.09
C ASN A 206 -10.65 12.62 -1.86
N ILE A 207 -10.93 11.83 -2.89
CA ILE A 207 -10.79 10.38 -2.84
C ILE A 207 -9.55 9.95 -3.62
N PHE A 208 -8.77 9.06 -3.03
CA PHE A 208 -7.63 8.43 -3.68
C PHE A 208 -7.90 6.93 -3.76
N PHE A 209 -7.86 6.38 -4.96
CA PHE A 209 -7.89 4.93 -5.21
C PHE A 209 -6.47 4.42 -5.34
N MET A 210 -6.20 3.25 -4.80
CA MET A 210 -4.88 2.62 -4.84
C MET A 210 -4.99 1.12 -5.05
N GLY A 211 -3.94 0.54 -5.64
CA GLY A 211 -3.86 -0.90 -5.79
C GLY A 211 -2.45 -1.33 -6.20
N GLY A 212 -2.04 -2.51 -5.74
CA GLY A 212 -0.70 -2.99 -5.97
C GLY A 212 -0.44 -4.37 -5.38
N ILE A 213 0.84 -4.65 -5.18
CA ILE A 213 1.34 -5.87 -4.54
C ILE A 213 2.32 -5.47 -3.44
N MET A 214 2.25 -6.14 -2.30
CA MET A 214 3.22 -5.97 -1.20
C MET A 214 3.79 -7.32 -0.75
N GLY A 215 5.06 -7.31 -0.33
CA GLY A 215 5.67 -8.37 0.45
C GLY A 215 5.55 -8.03 1.93
N ARG A 216 5.19 -9.01 2.75
CA ARG A 216 5.02 -8.87 4.21
C ARG A 216 5.96 -9.84 4.91
N PHE A 217 6.72 -9.34 5.86
CA PHE A 217 7.72 -10.09 6.62
C PHE A 217 7.39 -10.04 8.10
N ASP A 218 7.14 -11.21 8.69
CA ASP A 218 6.93 -11.39 10.13
C ASP A 218 8.27 -11.66 10.82
N ILE A 219 8.60 -10.89 11.85
CA ILE A 219 9.87 -10.94 12.57
C ILE A 219 9.58 -11.18 14.05
N LEU A 220 10.35 -12.08 14.69
CA LEU A 220 10.32 -12.33 16.14
C LEU A 220 9.00 -12.86 16.71
N GLY A 221 8.11 -13.41 15.90
CA GLY A 221 6.84 -13.94 16.37
C GLY A 221 6.95 -15.29 17.09
N SER A 222 6.04 -15.54 18.02
CA SER A 222 5.83 -16.87 18.55
C SER A 222 5.06 -17.71 17.54
N LYS A 223 5.66 -18.79 17.07
CA LYS A 223 4.93 -19.78 16.25
C LYS A 223 3.85 -20.40 17.13
N SER A 224 2.62 -20.47 16.62
CA SER A 224 1.58 -21.29 17.24
C SER A 224 2.08 -22.76 17.27
N GLN A 225 2.72 -23.14 18.37
CA GLN A 225 3.10 -24.53 18.59
C GLN A 225 1.80 -25.31 18.77
N ASP A 226 1.60 -26.32 17.92
CA ASP A 226 0.56 -27.32 18.07
C ASP A 226 0.67 -27.97 19.48
N SER A 227 -0.05 -27.40 20.45
CA SER A 227 -0.17 -27.97 21.82
C SER A 227 -0.89 -29.33 21.84
N ARG A 228 -1.12 -29.93 20.67
CA ARG A 228 -1.84 -31.20 20.52
C ARG A 228 -0.94 -32.45 20.49
N VAL A 229 0.38 -32.30 20.42
CA VAL A 229 1.29 -33.47 20.42
C VAL A 229 1.63 -33.93 21.85
N ALA A 230 1.40 -33.12 22.86
CA ALA A 230 1.77 -33.46 24.24
C ALA A 230 0.75 -34.35 24.98
N LEU A 231 -0.41 -34.66 24.40
CA LEU A 231 -1.43 -35.50 25.06
C LEU A 231 -1.52 -36.93 24.48
N ALA A 232 -0.66 -37.34 23.59
CA ALA A 232 -0.66 -38.67 22.96
C ALA A 232 0.46 -39.60 23.49
N SER A 233 1.15 -39.22 24.55
CA SER A 233 2.23 -40.04 25.15
C SER A 233 2.05 -40.26 26.66
N ASN A 234 0.86 -40.69 27.06
CA ASN A 234 0.65 -41.34 28.38
C ASN A 234 -0.29 -42.52 28.22
#